data_f88f282b0d10ccdd1b2a411575a541f4
#
_entry.id   f88f282b0d10ccdd1b2a411575a541f4
#
_cell.length_a   1.000
_cell.length_b   1.000
_cell.length_c   1.000
_cell.angle_alpha   90.00
_cell.angle_beta   90.00
_cell.angle_gamma   90.00
#
_symmetry.space_group_name_H-M   'P 1'
#
loop_
_entity.id
_entity.type
_entity.pdbx_description
1 polymer ?
#
loop_
_entity_poly.entity_id
_entity_poly.type
_entity_poly.pdbx_seq_one_letter_code
_entity_poly.pdbx_strand_id
1 'polypeptide(L)'
;MRSRIGSNLVFLDLPDEESFYVESNYIHLLEQYERYADQIGWLEFSHVLNVTPDQAVHIGNEARGHGLEPWSIHSEHLNVGDTVENYLKIQKHEAEVCAALGCQVMVCHLPNLDPYVDFERDLDVIGKVAELTHANGIRLAVETCGYSDGEHAFLSDAELVIRIVETLDLSDVGINLDSGHCLIGQSEKNPVILEKILSGEIEQWIPGLVRRIGKKLFTTHLQDNFGLNDDHQAPGFGYIDWEKLVPAILSTGYQGPLMMELTGMGCKSRRTVPQLRKYPLEKELVFAASYLNFLLKQNKQK
;
A
#
# COMPACT_ATOMS: atom_id res chain seq x y z
N MET A 1 4.59 3.80 24.14
CA MET A 1 4.48 2.64 23.20
C MET A 1 4.12 3.23 21.85
N ARG A 2 4.91 2.93 20.81
CA ARG A 2 4.70 3.47 19.45
C ARG A 2 3.32 3.07 18.93
N SER A 3 2.65 3.97 18.20
CA SER A 3 1.39 3.66 17.50
C SER A 3 1.60 2.49 16.54
N ARG A 4 0.61 1.64 16.41
CA ARG A 4 0.60 0.55 15.42
C ARG A 4 0.01 0.99 14.07
N ILE A 5 -0.24 2.27 13.89
CA ILE A 5 -0.70 2.85 12.63
C ILE A 5 0.51 3.33 11.85
N GLY A 6 0.52 3.08 10.55
CA GLY A 6 1.47 3.61 9.59
C GLY A 6 0.77 4.40 8.51
N SER A 7 1.53 5.18 7.76
CA SER A 7 1.05 5.91 6.58
C SER A 7 2.14 5.97 5.52
N ASN A 8 1.73 5.91 4.27
CA ASN A 8 2.58 6.36 3.19
C ASN A 8 2.91 7.85 3.39
N LEU A 9 4.10 8.25 2.96
CA LEU A 9 4.50 9.65 2.94
C LEU A 9 3.82 10.35 1.76
N VAL A 10 2.78 11.13 2.05
CA VAL A 10 2.12 11.99 1.09
C VAL A 10 2.45 13.43 1.37
N PHE A 11 2.58 14.20 0.31
CA PHE A 11 2.90 15.61 0.41
C PHE A 11 1.70 16.41 0.96
N LEU A 12 1.85 16.89 2.18
CA LEU A 12 0.82 17.68 2.84
C LEU A 12 0.79 19.12 2.32
N ASP A 13 1.93 19.65 1.85
CA ASP A 13 2.08 21.06 1.46
C ASP A 13 3.28 21.31 0.53
N LEU A 14 3.39 20.62 -0.60
CA LEU A 14 4.40 20.94 -1.61
C LEU A 14 3.76 21.51 -2.88
N PRO A 15 4.30 22.63 -3.40
CA PRO A 15 3.65 23.36 -4.48
C PRO A 15 3.77 22.77 -5.88
N ASP A 16 4.75 21.88 -6.15
CA ASP A 16 5.04 21.38 -7.50
C ASP A 16 5.36 19.88 -7.54
N GLU A 17 4.64 19.14 -8.37
CA GLU A 17 4.73 17.67 -8.50
C GLU A 17 6.06 17.18 -9.13
N GLU A 18 6.75 17.98 -9.93
CA GLU A 18 7.92 17.53 -10.70
C GLU A 18 9.24 17.41 -9.92
N SER A 19 9.29 17.95 -8.69
CA SER A 19 10.52 17.98 -7.88
C SER A 19 10.52 17.04 -6.68
N PHE A 20 9.55 16.14 -6.55
CA PHE A 20 9.16 15.54 -5.29
C PHE A 20 10.16 14.56 -4.67
N TYR A 21 10.81 13.78 -5.46
CA TYR A 21 11.42 12.56 -4.97
C TYR A 21 12.94 12.66 -4.86
N VAL A 22 13.38 13.65 -4.09
CA VAL A 22 14.78 13.89 -3.73
C VAL A 22 14.93 13.97 -2.22
N GLU A 23 16.13 13.74 -1.70
CA GLU A 23 16.44 13.71 -0.28
C GLU A 23 15.86 14.88 0.51
N SER A 24 16.07 16.12 0.04
CA SER A 24 15.60 17.34 0.73
C SER A 24 14.08 17.37 0.93
N ASN A 25 13.32 16.81 -0.02
CA ASN A 25 11.87 16.78 0.07
C ASN A 25 11.38 15.72 1.06
N TYR A 26 12.06 14.57 1.14
CA TYR A 26 11.76 13.60 2.20
C TYR A 26 12.03 14.18 3.59
N ILE A 27 13.15 14.89 3.78
CA ILE A 27 13.45 15.53 5.06
C ILE A 27 12.36 16.54 5.42
N HIS A 28 11.96 17.40 4.47
CA HIS A 28 10.87 18.35 4.69
C HIS A 28 9.53 17.67 5.04
N LEU A 29 9.21 16.55 4.40
CA LEU A 29 8.02 15.74 4.74
C LEU A 29 8.10 15.18 6.16
N LEU A 30 9.24 14.67 6.57
CA LEU A 30 9.45 14.12 7.91
C LEU A 30 9.23 15.19 8.99
N GLU A 31 9.71 16.42 8.77
CA GLU A 31 9.43 17.56 9.64
C GLU A 31 7.92 17.84 9.78
N GLN A 32 7.16 17.69 8.68
CA GLN A 32 5.71 17.86 8.73
C GLN A 32 5.01 16.71 9.48
N TYR A 33 5.50 15.48 9.32
CA TYR A 33 4.91 14.28 9.93
C TYR A 33 5.25 14.14 11.42
N GLU A 34 6.29 14.79 11.93
CA GLU A 34 6.70 14.77 13.34
C GLU A 34 5.52 15.05 14.28
N ARG A 35 4.67 16.03 13.94
CA ARG A 35 3.48 16.40 14.74
C ARG A 35 2.45 15.30 14.87
N TYR A 36 2.54 14.25 14.06
CA TYR A 36 1.64 13.09 14.06
C TYR A 36 2.28 11.82 14.62
N ALA A 37 3.54 11.88 15.07
CA ALA A 37 4.31 10.70 15.50
C ALA A 37 3.64 9.94 16.67
N ASP A 38 2.83 10.59 17.49
CA ASP A 38 2.03 9.93 18.53
C ASP A 38 0.87 9.10 17.96
N GLN A 39 0.39 9.43 16.76
CA GLN A 39 -0.75 8.79 16.10
C GLN A 39 -0.29 7.79 15.02
N ILE A 40 0.79 8.14 14.32
CA ILE A 40 1.38 7.38 13.23
C ILE A 40 2.82 7.04 13.62
N GLY A 41 3.09 5.77 13.89
CA GLY A 41 4.42 5.35 14.32
C GLY A 41 5.32 4.84 13.21
N TRP A 42 4.78 4.62 11.99
CA TRP A 42 5.45 3.93 10.90
C TRP A 42 5.21 4.61 9.57
N LEU A 43 6.20 4.53 8.69
CA LEU A 43 6.18 5.17 7.38
C LEU A 43 6.41 4.17 6.24
N GLU A 44 5.72 4.41 5.14
CA GLU A 44 6.04 3.87 3.84
C GLU A 44 6.55 4.97 2.92
N PHE A 45 7.62 4.66 2.20
CA PHE A 45 8.22 5.56 1.21
C PHE A 45 7.87 5.08 -0.20
N SER A 46 7.66 5.99 -1.11
CA SER A 46 7.41 5.70 -2.53
C SER A 46 8.26 6.61 -3.41
N HIS A 47 8.44 6.25 -4.69
CA HIS A 47 9.16 7.06 -5.66
C HIS A 47 10.63 7.35 -5.30
N VAL A 48 11.34 6.34 -4.82
CA VAL A 48 12.71 6.49 -4.31
C VAL A 48 13.80 6.39 -5.39
N LEU A 49 13.45 6.44 -6.68
CA LEU A 49 14.39 6.26 -7.81
C LEU A 49 15.55 7.28 -7.82
N ASN A 50 15.30 8.49 -7.34
CA ASN A 50 16.30 9.56 -7.29
C ASN A 50 17.05 9.63 -5.95
N VAL A 51 16.85 8.65 -5.07
CA VAL A 51 17.52 8.55 -3.78
C VAL A 51 18.63 7.53 -3.88
N THR A 52 19.86 7.92 -3.54
CA THR A 52 20.96 6.96 -3.43
C THR A 52 20.90 6.21 -2.10
N PRO A 53 21.52 5.02 -1.97
CA PRO A 53 21.57 4.31 -0.69
C PRO A 53 22.14 5.14 0.47
N ASP A 54 23.17 5.98 0.23
CA ASP A 54 23.73 6.85 1.26
C ASP A 54 22.71 7.92 1.73
N GLN A 55 21.97 8.52 0.81
CA GLN A 55 20.88 9.44 1.12
C GLN A 55 19.74 8.73 1.87
N ALA A 56 19.44 7.49 1.48
CA ALA A 56 18.43 6.66 2.16
C ALA A 56 18.80 6.40 3.62
N VAL A 57 20.07 6.14 3.93
CA VAL A 57 20.54 6.02 5.33
C VAL A 57 20.26 7.31 6.11
N HIS A 58 20.54 8.47 5.51
CA HIS A 58 20.25 9.76 6.15
C HIS A 58 18.76 9.97 6.38
N ILE A 59 17.93 9.80 5.34
CA ILE A 59 16.46 9.89 5.43
C ILE A 59 15.90 8.97 6.53
N GLY A 60 16.35 7.71 6.57
CA GLY A 60 15.91 6.75 7.58
C GLY A 60 16.31 7.16 9.01
N ASN A 61 17.49 7.78 9.19
CA ASN A 61 17.91 8.30 10.48
C ASN A 61 17.09 9.52 10.91
N GLU A 62 16.81 10.45 9.99
CA GLU A 62 15.93 11.60 10.25
C GLU A 62 14.51 11.15 10.61
N ALA A 63 13.95 10.16 9.91
CA ALA A 63 12.64 9.59 10.25
C ALA A 63 12.62 9.12 11.71
N ARG A 64 13.62 8.35 12.12
CA ARG A 64 13.75 7.88 13.50
C ARG A 64 13.98 9.02 14.50
N GLY A 65 14.72 10.06 14.09
CA GLY A 65 14.89 11.30 14.87
C GLY A 65 13.58 12.01 15.18
N HIS A 66 12.64 11.99 14.25
CA HIS A 66 11.28 12.52 14.41
C HIS A 66 10.29 11.53 15.07
N GLY A 67 10.77 10.39 15.57
CA GLY A 67 9.92 9.39 16.26
C GLY A 67 9.12 8.48 15.31
N LEU A 68 9.41 8.54 14.02
CA LEU A 68 8.77 7.76 12.95
C LEU A 68 9.70 6.63 12.50
N GLU A 69 9.18 5.44 12.26
CA GLU A 69 10.00 4.29 11.87
C GLU A 69 9.74 3.91 10.40
N PRO A 70 10.76 3.84 9.56
CA PRO A 70 10.64 3.24 8.23
C PRO A 70 10.14 1.80 8.32
N TRP A 71 9.10 1.47 7.55
CA TRP A 71 8.52 0.12 7.50
C TRP A 71 8.67 -0.51 6.14
N SER A 72 8.22 0.19 5.12
CA SER A 72 8.18 -0.32 3.75
C SER A 72 8.56 0.75 2.73
N ILE A 73 8.91 0.27 1.54
CA ILE A 73 8.82 1.10 0.34
C ILE A 73 7.75 0.52 -0.60
N HIS A 74 7.08 1.40 -1.33
CA HIS A 74 6.25 1.07 -2.48
C HIS A 74 7.09 1.26 -3.74
N SER A 75 7.38 0.14 -4.43
CA SER A 75 8.24 0.17 -5.61
C SER A 75 7.52 0.71 -6.84
N GLU A 76 8.31 1.19 -7.82
CA GLU A 76 7.77 1.65 -9.09
C GLU A 76 7.13 0.52 -9.89
N HIS A 77 6.09 0.89 -10.61
CA HIS A 77 5.36 -0.03 -11.48
C HIS A 77 6.12 -0.31 -12.77
N LEU A 78 5.90 -1.49 -13.33
CA LEU A 78 6.25 -1.74 -14.72
C LEU A 78 5.18 -1.11 -15.61
N ASN A 79 5.55 -0.08 -16.37
CA ASN A 79 4.65 0.59 -17.28
C ASN A 79 4.53 -0.15 -18.62
N VAL A 80 3.39 0.03 -19.29
CA VAL A 80 3.19 -0.50 -20.65
C VAL A 80 4.27 0.04 -21.59
N GLY A 81 4.99 -0.88 -22.24
CA GLY A 81 6.11 -0.54 -23.12
C GLY A 81 7.49 -0.66 -22.48
N ASP A 82 7.59 -0.83 -21.18
CA ASP A 82 8.84 -1.14 -20.51
C ASP A 82 9.28 -2.59 -20.75
N THR A 83 10.57 -2.84 -20.58
CA THR A 83 11.11 -4.19 -20.63
C THR A 83 11.25 -4.76 -19.21
N VAL A 84 11.08 -6.08 -19.08
CA VAL A 84 11.34 -6.78 -17.81
C VAL A 84 12.76 -6.52 -17.29
N GLU A 85 13.75 -6.43 -18.20
CA GLU A 85 15.14 -6.12 -17.84
C GLU A 85 15.27 -4.74 -17.17
N ASN A 86 14.64 -3.71 -17.76
CA ASN A 86 14.65 -2.36 -17.16
C ASN A 86 13.91 -2.33 -15.83
N TYR A 87 12.76 -2.99 -15.73
CA TYR A 87 12.02 -3.13 -14.49
C TYR A 87 12.87 -3.77 -13.39
N LEU A 88 13.52 -4.90 -13.66
CA LEU A 88 14.37 -5.58 -12.67
C LEU A 88 15.58 -4.72 -12.24
N LYS A 89 16.10 -3.87 -13.13
CA LYS A 89 17.13 -2.90 -12.77
C LYS A 89 16.62 -1.86 -11.78
N ILE A 90 15.39 -1.37 -11.98
CA ILE A 90 14.70 -0.45 -11.06
C ILE A 90 14.48 -1.15 -9.72
N GLN A 91 13.89 -2.35 -9.74
CA GLN A 91 13.60 -3.12 -8.52
C GLN A 91 14.86 -3.42 -7.70
N LYS A 92 16.00 -3.64 -8.37
CA LYS A 92 17.30 -3.82 -7.69
C LYS A 92 17.71 -2.57 -6.93
N HIS A 93 17.64 -1.40 -7.58
CA HIS A 93 17.96 -0.13 -6.94
C HIS A 93 17.04 0.13 -5.74
N GLU A 94 15.74 -0.08 -5.91
CA GLU A 94 14.76 0.13 -4.86
C GLU A 94 14.93 -0.83 -3.68
N ALA A 95 15.33 -2.08 -3.92
CA ALA A 95 15.67 -3.01 -2.85
C ALA A 95 16.91 -2.54 -2.04
N GLU A 96 17.93 -1.99 -2.70
CA GLU A 96 19.09 -1.40 -2.04
C GLU A 96 18.70 -0.17 -1.19
N VAL A 97 17.85 0.71 -1.74
CA VAL A 97 17.32 1.90 -1.02
C VAL A 97 16.44 1.47 0.15
N CYS A 98 15.57 0.48 -0.03
CA CYS A 98 14.71 -0.07 1.02
C CYS A 98 15.53 -0.56 2.23
N ALA A 99 16.57 -1.34 1.97
CA ALA A 99 17.46 -1.81 3.01
C ALA A 99 18.22 -0.66 3.70
N ALA A 100 18.68 0.33 2.93
CA ALA A 100 19.41 1.50 3.44
C ALA A 100 18.53 2.43 4.30
N LEU A 101 17.26 2.62 3.96
CA LEU A 101 16.26 3.30 4.80
C LEU A 101 16.06 2.59 6.15
N GLY A 102 16.35 1.28 6.21
CA GLY A 102 16.04 0.41 7.33
C GLY A 102 14.61 -0.13 7.29
N CYS A 103 13.97 -0.09 6.12
CA CYS A 103 12.67 -0.73 5.89
C CYS A 103 12.79 -2.26 5.94
N GLN A 104 11.69 -2.93 6.26
CA GLN A 104 11.63 -4.38 6.38
C GLN A 104 10.93 -5.06 5.20
N VAL A 105 10.17 -4.29 4.43
CA VAL A 105 9.30 -4.78 3.37
C VAL A 105 9.42 -3.89 2.14
N MET A 106 9.54 -4.51 0.98
CA MET A 106 9.33 -3.86 -0.31
C MET A 106 8.00 -4.33 -0.88
N VAL A 107 7.12 -3.41 -1.19
CA VAL A 107 5.84 -3.67 -1.87
C VAL A 107 6.07 -3.58 -3.37
N CYS A 108 5.58 -4.55 -4.13
CA CYS A 108 5.58 -4.49 -5.58
C CYS A 108 4.24 -4.93 -6.17
N HIS A 109 3.96 -4.46 -7.37
CA HIS A 109 2.82 -4.90 -8.17
C HIS A 109 3.19 -6.07 -9.09
N LEU A 110 2.18 -6.79 -9.56
CA LEU A 110 2.37 -7.70 -10.69
C LEU A 110 2.76 -6.90 -11.95
N PRO A 111 3.52 -7.51 -12.87
CA PRO A 111 3.91 -6.86 -14.11
C PRO A 111 2.69 -6.46 -14.95
N ASN A 112 2.63 -5.18 -15.36
CA ASN A 112 1.56 -4.66 -16.23
C ASN A 112 1.97 -4.78 -17.71
N LEU A 113 2.11 -6.00 -18.19
CA LEU A 113 2.50 -6.32 -19.58
C LEU A 113 1.33 -6.91 -20.36
N ASP A 114 1.41 -6.90 -21.70
CA ASP A 114 0.42 -7.53 -22.57
C ASP A 114 0.81 -9.01 -22.85
N PRO A 115 -0.09 -10.00 -22.68
CA PRO A 115 -1.42 -9.87 -22.07
C PRO A 115 -1.33 -9.54 -20.58
N TYR A 116 -2.29 -8.80 -20.04
CA TYR A 116 -2.26 -8.31 -18.65
C TYR A 116 -2.21 -9.41 -17.60
N VAL A 117 -2.70 -10.59 -17.90
CA VAL A 117 -2.66 -11.76 -17.04
C VAL A 117 -1.89 -12.88 -17.75
N ASP A 118 -0.69 -13.16 -17.27
CA ASP A 118 0.12 -14.31 -17.68
C ASP A 118 0.81 -14.91 -16.44
N PHE A 119 0.22 -15.98 -15.92
CA PHE A 119 0.67 -16.57 -14.67
C PHE A 119 2.15 -16.97 -14.66
N GLU A 120 2.62 -17.61 -15.74
CA GLU A 120 4.00 -18.11 -15.80
C GLU A 120 5.02 -16.97 -15.89
N ARG A 121 4.70 -15.95 -16.68
CA ARG A 121 5.51 -14.72 -16.77
C ARG A 121 5.54 -13.98 -15.43
N ASP A 122 4.37 -13.77 -14.83
CA ASP A 122 4.26 -13.00 -13.59
C ASP A 122 4.96 -13.75 -12.45
N LEU A 123 4.85 -15.07 -12.40
CA LEU A 123 5.57 -15.93 -11.47
C LEU A 123 7.09 -15.80 -11.64
N ASP A 124 7.62 -15.83 -12.87
CA ASP A 124 9.04 -15.69 -13.17
C ASP A 124 9.56 -14.29 -12.77
N VAL A 125 8.82 -13.23 -13.12
CA VAL A 125 9.22 -11.86 -12.78
C VAL A 125 9.22 -11.62 -11.29
N ILE A 126 8.15 -12.02 -10.57
CA ILE A 126 8.09 -11.86 -9.11
C ILE A 126 9.15 -12.72 -8.42
N GLY A 127 9.43 -13.92 -8.95
CA GLY A 127 10.54 -14.75 -8.45
C GLY A 127 11.90 -14.03 -8.53
N LYS A 128 12.19 -13.34 -9.63
CA LYS A 128 13.41 -12.53 -9.80
C LYS A 128 13.45 -11.33 -8.86
N VAL A 129 12.31 -10.65 -8.64
CA VAL A 129 12.23 -9.56 -7.64
C VAL A 129 12.46 -10.09 -6.23
N ALA A 130 11.94 -11.29 -5.91
CA ALA A 130 12.18 -11.94 -4.63
C ALA A 130 13.67 -12.24 -4.38
N GLU A 131 14.43 -12.66 -5.41
CA GLU A 131 15.89 -12.83 -5.30
C GLU A 131 16.59 -11.51 -4.97
N LEU A 132 16.16 -10.38 -5.54
CA LEU A 132 16.72 -9.06 -5.27
C LEU A 132 16.45 -8.59 -3.84
N THR A 133 15.22 -8.77 -3.35
CA THR A 133 14.85 -8.41 -1.97
C THR A 133 15.55 -9.31 -0.96
N HIS A 134 15.61 -10.62 -1.23
CA HIS A 134 16.34 -11.57 -0.40
C HIS A 134 17.83 -11.22 -0.26
N ALA A 135 18.50 -10.85 -1.36
CA ALA A 135 19.89 -10.45 -1.37
C ALA A 135 20.17 -9.20 -0.50
N ASN A 136 19.16 -8.37 -0.28
CA ASN A 136 19.22 -7.16 0.57
C ASN A 136 18.68 -7.40 2.00
N GLY A 137 18.28 -8.63 2.34
CA GLY A 137 17.78 -8.98 3.67
C GLY A 137 16.40 -8.39 4.00
N ILE A 138 15.62 -8.01 2.98
CA ILE A 138 14.26 -7.49 3.11
C ILE A 138 13.23 -8.47 2.55
N ARG A 139 11.97 -8.33 2.97
CA ARG A 139 10.86 -9.17 2.51
C ARG A 139 10.17 -8.52 1.32
N LEU A 140 9.68 -9.35 0.39
CA LEU A 140 8.83 -8.92 -0.71
C LEU A 140 7.36 -9.09 -0.33
N ALA A 141 6.56 -8.06 -0.55
CA ALA A 141 5.11 -8.12 -0.44
C ALA A 141 4.48 -7.78 -1.79
N VAL A 142 3.84 -8.76 -2.43
CA VAL A 142 3.11 -8.54 -3.69
C VAL A 142 1.74 -7.98 -3.35
N GLU A 143 1.40 -6.85 -3.98
CA GLU A 143 0.17 -6.16 -3.67
C GLU A 143 -1.04 -6.79 -4.36
N THR A 144 -2.17 -6.80 -3.65
CA THR A 144 -3.49 -7.14 -4.21
C THR A 144 -4.02 -5.97 -5.05
N CYS A 145 -3.27 -5.61 -6.09
CA CYS A 145 -3.61 -4.50 -6.98
C CYS A 145 -4.30 -5.00 -8.25
N GLY A 146 -4.75 -4.06 -9.05
CA GLY A 146 -5.35 -4.30 -10.33
C GLY A 146 -4.47 -3.90 -11.50
N TYR A 147 -4.92 -4.28 -12.67
CA TYR A 147 -4.37 -3.86 -13.96
C TYR A 147 -5.30 -2.85 -14.62
N SER A 148 -4.75 -1.93 -15.38
CA SER A 148 -5.53 -1.05 -16.26
C SER A 148 -5.05 -1.26 -17.69
N ASP A 149 -5.94 -1.72 -18.58
CA ASP A 149 -5.66 -1.86 -20.01
C ASP A 149 -6.05 -0.62 -20.82
N GLY A 150 -6.46 0.44 -20.16
CA GLY A 150 -6.90 1.69 -20.77
C GLY A 150 -8.34 1.64 -21.31
N GLU A 151 -8.91 0.47 -21.50
CA GLU A 151 -10.31 0.25 -21.90
C GLU A 151 -11.16 -0.17 -20.70
N HIS A 152 -10.58 -0.94 -19.78
CA HIS A 152 -11.20 -1.36 -18.54
C HIS A 152 -10.58 -0.57 -17.39
N ALA A 153 -11.40 -0.01 -16.54
CA ALA A 153 -10.94 0.95 -15.54
C ALA A 153 -9.96 0.35 -14.53
N PHE A 154 -10.14 -0.95 -14.19
CA PHE A 154 -9.32 -1.59 -13.17
C PHE A 154 -9.65 -3.09 -13.10
N LEU A 155 -8.66 -3.95 -13.30
CA LEU A 155 -8.80 -5.39 -13.11
C LEU A 155 -8.05 -5.82 -11.85
N SER A 156 -8.74 -5.92 -10.72
CA SER A 156 -8.13 -6.44 -9.50
C SER A 156 -8.28 -7.95 -9.42
N ASP A 157 -7.17 -8.68 -9.36
CA ASP A 157 -7.18 -10.13 -9.17
C ASP A 157 -6.32 -10.57 -7.98
N ALA A 158 -6.85 -10.35 -6.77
CA ALA A 158 -6.22 -10.79 -5.53
C ALA A 158 -5.98 -12.33 -5.52
N GLU A 159 -6.79 -13.12 -6.23
CA GLU A 159 -6.61 -14.55 -6.34
C GLU A 159 -5.36 -14.91 -7.15
N LEU A 160 -5.04 -14.16 -8.20
CA LEU A 160 -3.80 -14.34 -8.98
C LEU A 160 -2.58 -14.06 -8.10
N VAL A 161 -2.58 -12.96 -7.34
CA VAL A 161 -1.52 -12.61 -6.40
C VAL A 161 -1.31 -13.73 -5.37
N ILE A 162 -2.38 -14.22 -4.77
CA ILE A 162 -2.31 -15.33 -3.80
C ILE A 162 -1.70 -16.58 -4.44
N ARG A 163 -2.15 -16.95 -5.64
CA ARG A 163 -1.60 -18.11 -6.35
C ARG A 163 -0.12 -17.98 -6.65
N ILE A 164 0.35 -16.80 -7.05
CA ILE A 164 1.79 -16.55 -7.31
C ILE A 164 2.57 -16.74 -6.03
N VAL A 165 2.16 -16.09 -4.93
CA VAL A 165 2.84 -16.20 -3.63
C VAL A 165 2.82 -17.62 -3.06
N GLU A 166 1.70 -18.35 -3.21
CA GLU A 166 1.58 -19.77 -2.81
C GLU A 166 2.48 -20.67 -3.67
N THR A 167 2.61 -20.38 -4.97
CA THR A 167 3.42 -21.19 -5.90
C THR A 167 4.91 -20.96 -5.68
N LEU A 168 5.33 -19.73 -5.40
CA LEU A 168 6.73 -19.42 -5.04
C LEU A 168 7.13 -20.10 -3.74
N ASP A 169 6.22 -20.22 -2.78
CA ASP A 169 6.40 -20.84 -1.45
C ASP A 169 7.67 -20.38 -0.70
N LEU A 170 8.11 -19.16 -0.93
CA LEU A 170 9.26 -18.54 -0.26
C LEU A 170 8.84 -17.91 1.06
N SER A 171 9.66 -18.07 2.12
CA SER A 171 9.33 -17.58 3.47
C SER A 171 9.36 -16.06 3.59
N ASP A 172 10.10 -15.40 2.73
CA ASP A 172 10.31 -13.95 2.64
C ASP A 172 9.49 -13.28 1.53
N VAL A 173 8.59 -14.05 0.88
CA VAL A 173 7.58 -13.53 -0.05
C VAL A 173 6.20 -13.67 0.57
N GLY A 174 5.47 -12.56 0.57
CA GLY A 174 4.12 -12.47 1.10
C GLY A 174 3.26 -11.49 0.32
N ILE A 175 2.23 -10.99 0.97
CA ILE A 175 1.18 -10.18 0.36
C ILE A 175 1.09 -8.84 1.06
N ASN A 176 0.98 -7.78 0.29
CA ASN A 176 0.44 -6.50 0.70
C ASN A 176 -1.07 -6.49 0.40
N LEU A 177 -1.88 -6.36 1.44
CA LEU A 177 -3.32 -6.24 1.29
C LEU A 177 -3.68 -4.79 1.01
N ASP A 178 -4.08 -4.46 -0.21
CA ASP A 178 -4.80 -3.23 -0.47
C ASP A 178 -6.31 -3.48 -0.36
N SER A 179 -6.92 -2.79 0.60
CA SER A 179 -8.33 -2.97 0.93
C SER A 179 -9.26 -2.36 -0.12
N GLY A 180 -8.87 -1.25 -0.70
CA GLY A 180 -9.65 -0.56 -1.73
C GLY A 180 -9.65 -1.31 -3.05
N HIS A 181 -8.49 -1.81 -3.46
CA HIS A 181 -8.34 -2.64 -4.66
C HIS A 181 -9.20 -3.91 -4.55
N CYS A 182 -9.22 -4.54 -3.37
CA CYS A 182 -10.08 -5.71 -3.15
C CYS A 182 -11.56 -5.37 -3.28
N LEU A 183 -12.03 -4.21 -2.82
CA LEU A 183 -13.43 -3.79 -2.96
C LEU A 183 -13.80 -3.54 -4.43
N ILE A 184 -12.94 -2.84 -5.17
CA ILE A 184 -13.14 -2.58 -6.61
C ILE A 184 -13.19 -3.90 -7.37
N GLY A 185 -12.24 -4.80 -7.16
CA GLY A 185 -12.22 -6.11 -7.82
C GLY A 185 -13.44 -6.98 -7.51
N GLN A 186 -14.08 -6.79 -6.35
CA GLN A 186 -15.35 -7.45 -6.03
C GLN A 186 -16.51 -6.86 -6.85
N SER A 187 -16.57 -5.55 -7.01
CA SER A 187 -17.64 -4.87 -7.73
C SER A 187 -17.55 -5.03 -9.25
N GLU A 188 -16.35 -5.09 -9.81
CA GLU A 188 -16.12 -5.30 -11.26
C GLU A 188 -16.58 -6.67 -11.73
N LYS A 189 -16.32 -7.72 -10.94
CA LYS A 189 -16.76 -9.09 -11.28
C LYS A 189 -18.30 -9.21 -11.36
N ASN A 190 -19.02 -8.35 -10.65
CA ASN A 190 -20.47 -8.29 -10.71
C ASN A 190 -21.00 -6.96 -10.17
N PRO A 191 -21.42 -6.00 -11.01
CA PRO A 191 -21.95 -4.71 -10.58
C PRO A 191 -23.14 -4.79 -9.59
N VAL A 192 -23.92 -5.88 -9.65
CA VAL A 192 -25.04 -6.11 -8.72
C VAL A 192 -24.53 -6.47 -7.32
N ILE A 193 -23.29 -6.96 -7.18
CA ILE A 193 -22.74 -7.31 -5.87
C ILE A 193 -22.61 -6.08 -4.99
N LEU A 194 -22.21 -4.93 -5.53
CA LEU A 194 -22.07 -3.71 -4.73
C LEU A 194 -23.40 -3.30 -4.08
N GLU A 195 -24.51 -3.32 -4.83
CA GLU A 195 -25.83 -3.04 -4.28
C GLU A 195 -26.22 -4.02 -3.16
N LYS A 196 -25.89 -5.30 -3.34
CA LYS A 196 -26.14 -6.34 -2.35
C LYS A 196 -25.27 -6.21 -1.09
N ILE A 197 -24.02 -5.77 -1.23
CA ILE A 197 -23.15 -5.44 -0.09
C ILE A 197 -23.73 -4.26 0.69
N LEU A 198 -24.12 -3.19 -0.01
CA LEU A 198 -24.71 -1.99 0.59
C LEU A 198 -26.03 -2.24 1.28
N SER A 199 -26.86 -3.14 0.74
CA SER A 199 -28.11 -3.57 1.37
C SER A 199 -27.92 -4.57 2.52
N GLY A 200 -26.69 -5.07 2.73
CA GLY A 200 -26.41 -6.11 3.73
C GLY A 200 -26.85 -7.52 3.34
N GLU A 201 -27.28 -7.73 2.09
CA GLU A 201 -27.67 -9.05 1.58
C GLU A 201 -26.47 -9.99 1.44
N ILE A 202 -25.29 -9.44 1.11
CA ILE A 202 -24.02 -10.18 0.99
C ILE A 202 -22.95 -9.50 1.84
N GLU A 203 -22.18 -10.29 2.57
CA GLU A 203 -21.00 -9.77 3.27
C GLU A 203 -19.84 -9.51 2.30
N GLN A 204 -19.00 -8.56 2.64
CA GLN A 204 -17.75 -8.33 1.91
C GLN A 204 -16.84 -9.56 2.03
N TRP A 205 -16.23 -9.95 0.93
CA TRP A 205 -15.32 -11.09 0.90
C TRP A 205 -13.93 -10.79 1.48
N ILE A 206 -13.55 -9.50 1.60
CA ILE A 206 -12.22 -9.06 2.03
C ILE A 206 -11.80 -9.69 3.36
N PRO A 207 -12.62 -9.72 4.43
CA PRO A 207 -12.25 -10.39 5.66
C PRO A 207 -11.98 -11.90 5.50
N GLY A 208 -12.68 -12.56 4.58
CA GLY A 208 -12.44 -13.96 4.22
C GLY A 208 -11.11 -14.15 3.49
N LEU A 209 -10.83 -13.27 2.53
CA LEU A 209 -9.56 -13.23 1.81
C LEU A 209 -8.37 -13.06 2.75
N VAL A 210 -8.45 -12.10 3.69
CA VAL A 210 -7.42 -11.86 4.69
C VAL A 210 -7.14 -13.09 5.53
N ARG A 211 -8.17 -13.79 5.98
CA ARG A 211 -8.00 -15.03 6.73
C ARG A 211 -7.33 -16.14 5.91
N ARG A 212 -7.60 -16.19 4.60
CA ARG A 212 -6.94 -17.12 3.67
C ARG A 212 -5.46 -16.75 3.47
N ILE A 213 -5.14 -15.47 3.29
CA ILE A 213 -3.76 -14.97 3.22
C ILE A 213 -2.98 -15.39 4.48
N GLY A 214 -3.58 -15.29 5.64
CA GLY A 214 -3.03 -15.77 6.90
C GLY A 214 -1.64 -15.20 7.19
N LYS A 215 -0.67 -16.08 7.45
CA LYS A 215 0.71 -15.69 7.80
C LYS A 215 1.51 -15.06 6.65
N LYS A 216 1.01 -15.14 5.42
CA LYS A 216 1.62 -14.47 4.26
C LYS A 216 1.26 -12.98 4.19
N LEU A 217 0.45 -12.44 5.09
CA LEU A 217 0.20 -11.01 5.20
C LEU A 217 1.43 -10.30 5.78
N PHE A 218 2.16 -9.55 4.95
CA PHE A 218 3.41 -8.89 5.33
C PHE A 218 3.25 -7.39 5.56
N THR A 219 2.33 -6.75 4.85
CA THR A 219 1.95 -5.36 5.06
C THR A 219 0.53 -5.11 4.55
N THR A 220 0.04 -3.90 4.71
CA THR A 220 -1.31 -3.50 4.29
C THR A 220 -1.26 -2.13 3.64
N HIS A 221 -2.13 -1.90 2.67
CA HIS A 221 -2.55 -0.59 2.20
C HIS A 221 -4.01 -0.40 2.56
N LEU A 222 -4.24 0.29 3.66
CA LEU A 222 -5.58 0.54 4.15
C LEU A 222 -6.08 1.86 3.60
N GLN A 223 -6.91 1.76 2.58
CA GLN A 223 -7.62 2.86 1.96
C GLN A 223 -9.08 2.47 1.78
N ASP A 224 -9.95 3.45 1.64
CA ASP A 224 -11.37 3.26 1.42
C ASP A 224 -11.79 3.82 0.06
N ASN A 225 -12.88 3.31 -0.48
CA ASN A 225 -13.52 3.81 -1.68
C ASN A 225 -14.99 3.37 -1.77
N PHE A 226 -15.65 3.72 -2.86
CA PHE A 226 -17.04 3.36 -3.11
C PHE A 226 -17.21 2.15 -4.05
N GLY A 227 -16.13 1.38 -4.29
CA GLY A 227 -16.13 0.21 -5.15
C GLY A 227 -16.16 0.49 -6.66
N LEU A 228 -15.90 1.73 -7.07
CA LEU A 228 -15.97 2.16 -8.48
C LEU A 228 -14.64 2.72 -8.99
N ASN A 229 -13.90 3.39 -8.13
CA ASN A 229 -12.65 4.04 -8.47
C ASN A 229 -11.64 3.79 -7.36
N ASP A 230 -10.39 3.83 -7.74
CA ASP A 230 -9.28 3.83 -6.81
C ASP A 230 -9.12 5.24 -6.21
N ASP A 231 -9.91 5.51 -5.17
CA ASP A 231 -10.06 6.83 -4.60
C ASP A 231 -9.08 7.13 -3.45
N HIS A 232 -8.45 6.11 -2.88
CA HIS A 232 -7.53 6.20 -1.74
C HIS A 232 -8.05 7.09 -0.61
N GLN A 233 -9.34 6.94 -0.28
CA GLN A 233 -9.94 7.69 0.81
C GLN A 233 -9.51 7.16 2.18
N ALA A 234 -9.60 8.00 3.17
CA ALA A 234 -9.33 7.59 4.54
C ALA A 234 -10.26 6.45 4.98
N PRO A 235 -9.76 5.43 5.71
CA PRO A 235 -10.59 4.43 6.35
C PRO A 235 -11.79 5.00 7.08
N GLY A 236 -12.98 4.52 6.70
CA GLY A 236 -14.27 4.98 7.23
C GLY A 236 -14.99 6.04 6.39
N PHE A 237 -14.42 6.47 5.24
CA PHE A 237 -15.07 7.40 4.32
C PHE A 237 -15.70 6.75 3.09
N GLY A 238 -15.53 5.44 2.91
CA GLY A 238 -16.12 4.66 1.82
C GLY A 238 -17.01 3.53 2.34
N TYR A 239 -16.97 2.42 1.62
CA TYR A 239 -17.91 1.31 1.84
C TYR A 239 -17.27 0.09 2.51
N ILE A 240 -15.97 0.13 2.88
CA ILE A 240 -15.31 -1.01 3.52
C ILE A 240 -15.83 -1.21 4.94
N ASP A 241 -16.13 -2.47 5.30
CA ASP A 241 -16.53 -2.88 6.64
C ASP A 241 -15.30 -3.03 7.54
N TRP A 242 -14.83 -1.91 8.07
CA TRP A 242 -13.63 -1.84 8.92
C TRP A 242 -13.78 -2.60 10.23
N GLU A 243 -15.01 -2.70 10.77
CA GLU A 243 -15.29 -3.44 12.00
C GLU A 243 -15.10 -4.95 11.82
N LYS A 244 -15.20 -5.46 10.60
CA LYS A 244 -14.89 -6.86 10.25
C LYS A 244 -13.47 -7.01 9.71
N LEU A 245 -12.96 -6.04 8.95
CA LEU A 245 -11.66 -6.14 8.31
C LEU A 245 -10.51 -6.11 9.33
N VAL A 246 -10.50 -5.13 10.26
CA VAL A 246 -9.42 -5.01 11.26
C VAL A 246 -9.32 -6.27 12.13
N PRO A 247 -10.40 -6.85 12.68
CA PRO A 247 -10.34 -8.14 13.38
C PRO A 247 -9.80 -9.28 12.51
N ALA A 248 -10.16 -9.33 11.22
CA ALA A 248 -9.64 -10.35 10.30
C ALA A 248 -8.13 -10.22 10.13
N ILE A 249 -7.60 -9.00 9.93
CA ILE A 249 -6.15 -8.74 9.87
C ILE A 249 -5.47 -9.23 11.16
N LEU A 250 -6.01 -8.87 12.33
CA LEU A 250 -5.44 -9.28 13.62
C LEU A 250 -5.47 -10.81 13.81
N SER A 251 -6.49 -11.48 13.29
CA SER A 251 -6.64 -12.94 13.42
C SER A 251 -5.60 -13.74 12.64
N THR A 252 -4.91 -13.14 11.65
CA THR A 252 -3.81 -13.78 10.92
C THR A 252 -2.54 -13.94 11.76
N GLY A 253 -2.47 -13.24 12.89
CA GLY A 253 -1.25 -13.11 13.69
C GLY A 253 -0.31 -12.00 13.19
N TYR A 254 -0.75 -11.16 12.25
CA TYR A 254 0.01 -10.03 11.73
C TYR A 254 0.41 -9.06 12.84
N GLN A 255 1.71 -8.76 12.93
CA GLN A 255 2.29 -7.89 13.97
C GLN A 255 2.79 -6.55 13.42
N GLY A 256 2.81 -6.37 12.10
CA GLY A 256 3.22 -5.12 11.47
C GLY A 256 2.25 -3.95 11.72
N PRO A 257 2.58 -2.76 11.23
CA PRO A 257 1.68 -1.61 11.30
C PRO A 257 0.44 -1.81 10.42
N LEU A 258 -0.67 -1.26 10.82
CA LEU A 258 -1.80 -1.00 9.92
C LEU A 258 -1.40 0.19 9.04
N MET A 259 -0.77 -0.12 7.90
CA MET A 259 -0.28 0.87 6.96
C MET A 259 -1.43 1.41 6.13
N MET A 260 -1.64 2.71 6.19
CA MET A 260 -2.61 3.42 5.35
C MET A 260 -1.94 3.86 4.06
N GLU A 261 -2.67 3.79 2.96
CA GLU A 261 -2.28 4.40 1.70
C GLU A 261 -3.28 5.50 1.34
N LEU A 262 -2.92 6.72 1.66
CA LEU A 262 -3.74 7.89 1.39
C LEU A 262 -3.09 8.70 0.28
N THR A 263 -3.86 9.11 -0.71
CA THR A 263 -3.36 9.99 -1.76
C THR A 263 -4.13 11.29 -1.72
N GLY A 264 -3.52 12.34 -1.15
CA GLY A 264 -4.13 13.67 -1.07
C GLY A 264 -4.58 14.24 -2.41
N MET A 265 -4.05 13.73 -3.51
CA MET A 265 -4.37 14.14 -4.87
C MET A 265 -4.99 13.02 -5.72
N GLY A 266 -5.07 11.77 -5.21
CA GLY A 266 -5.52 10.60 -5.95
C GLY A 266 -7.01 10.61 -6.29
N CYS A 267 -7.84 11.09 -5.39
CA CYS A 267 -9.28 11.13 -5.62
C CYS A 267 -9.64 11.95 -6.87
N LYS A 268 -10.23 11.30 -7.88
CA LYS A 268 -10.69 11.98 -9.11
C LYS A 268 -11.58 13.17 -8.77
N SER A 269 -12.40 13.06 -7.73
CA SER A 269 -13.26 14.13 -7.23
C SER A 269 -12.46 15.35 -6.76
N ARG A 270 -11.29 15.18 -6.14
CA ARG A 270 -10.42 16.30 -5.75
C ARG A 270 -9.76 16.97 -6.94
N ARG A 271 -9.39 16.22 -7.97
CA ARG A 271 -8.82 16.77 -9.21
C ARG A 271 -9.85 17.60 -9.99
N THR A 272 -11.11 17.18 -9.99
CA THR A 272 -12.18 17.79 -10.78
C THR A 272 -12.94 18.89 -10.06
N VAL A 273 -12.95 18.89 -8.72
CA VAL A 273 -13.67 19.87 -7.90
C VAL A 273 -12.68 20.78 -7.16
N PRO A 274 -12.43 22.01 -7.65
CA PRO A 274 -11.42 22.91 -7.08
C PRO A 274 -11.57 23.19 -5.58
N GLN A 275 -12.79 23.12 -5.06
CA GLN A 275 -13.08 23.31 -3.64
C GLN A 275 -12.51 22.20 -2.77
N LEU A 276 -12.48 20.96 -3.30
CA LEU A 276 -11.94 19.80 -2.60
C LEU A 276 -10.40 19.77 -2.61
N ARG A 277 -9.74 20.45 -3.56
CA ARG A 277 -8.28 20.58 -3.58
C ARG A 277 -7.73 21.32 -2.34
N LYS A 278 -8.57 22.11 -1.68
CA LYS A 278 -8.21 22.83 -0.44
C LYS A 278 -8.57 22.02 0.83
N TYR A 279 -9.10 20.80 0.67
CA TYR A 279 -9.39 19.97 1.83
C TYR A 279 -8.07 19.46 2.40
N PRO A 280 -7.74 19.77 3.66
CA PRO A 280 -6.44 19.40 4.19
C PRO A 280 -6.37 17.88 4.37
N LEU A 281 -5.45 17.23 3.67
CA LEU A 281 -5.15 15.80 3.81
C LEU A 281 -4.82 15.43 5.26
N GLU A 282 -4.21 16.37 5.99
CA GLU A 282 -3.94 16.24 7.42
C GLU A 282 -5.15 15.80 8.24
N LYS A 283 -6.34 16.29 7.91
CA LYS A 283 -7.57 15.91 8.63
C LYS A 283 -7.97 14.47 8.37
N GLU A 284 -7.77 14.00 7.14
CA GLU A 284 -8.03 12.61 6.79
C GLU A 284 -7.05 11.69 7.49
N LEU A 285 -5.77 12.04 7.46
CA LEU A 285 -4.71 11.31 8.13
C LEU A 285 -5.01 11.13 9.63
N VAL A 286 -5.33 12.25 10.31
CA VAL A 286 -5.66 12.24 11.75
C VAL A 286 -6.93 11.44 12.03
N PHE A 287 -7.96 11.61 11.21
CA PHE A 287 -9.22 10.87 11.35
C PHE A 287 -8.98 9.37 11.18
N ALA A 288 -8.35 8.97 10.07
CA ALA A 288 -8.08 7.57 9.76
C ALA A 288 -7.24 6.89 10.85
N ALA A 289 -6.15 7.54 11.28
CA ALA A 289 -5.31 7.04 12.36
C ALA A 289 -6.10 6.89 13.67
N SER A 290 -6.95 7.87 14.01
CA SER A 290 -7.79 7.82 15.21
C SER A 290 -8.83 6.70 15.12
N TYR A 291 -9.47 6.52 13.98
CA TYR A 291 -10.47 5.49 13.76
C TYR A 291 -9.85 4.08 13.82
N LEU A 292 -8.74 3.85 13.13
CA LEU A 292 -8.02 2.56 13.20
C LEU A 292 -7.51 2.26 14.62
N ASN A 293 -7.00 3.25 15.33
CA ASN A 293 -6.61 3.09 16.74
C ASN A 293 -7.80 2.75 17.64
N PHE A 294 -8.97 3.33 17.38
CA PHE A 294 -10.21 2.96 18.08
C PHE A 294 -10.56 1.48 17.85
N LEU A 295 -10.55 1.02 16.59
CA LEU A 295 -10.82 -0.37 16.25
C LEU A 295 -9.80 -1.34 16.87
N LEU A 296 -8.51 -0.99 16.92
CA LEU A 296 -7.47 -1.77 17.59
C LEU A 296 -7.72 -1.91 19.10
N LYS A 297 -8.20 -0.85 19.76
CA LYS A 297 -8.53 -0.88 21.18
C LYS A 297 -9.74 -1.76 21.48
N GLN A 298 -10.77 -1.69 20.66
CA GLN A 298 -11.97 -2.54 20.76
C GLN A 298 -11.61 -4.04 20.70
N ASN A 299 -10.65 -4.41 19.84
CA ASN A 299 -10.24 -5.80 19.66
C ASN A 299 -9.28 -6.33 20.74
N LYS A 300 -8.67 -5.47 21.55
CA LYS A 300 -7.86 -5.90 22.73
C LYS A 300 -8.70 -6.23 23.96
N GLN A 301 -9.98 -5.87 23.93
CA GLN A 301 -10.91 -6.08 25.06
C GLN A 301 -11.77 -7.34 24.89
N LYS A 302 -11.67 -7.99 23.75
CA LYS A 302 -12.31 -9.28 23.46
C LYS A 302 -11.28 -10.41 23.58
#